data_14de8be12dec2f71299cc2e568d4d00f
#
_entry.id   14de8be12dec2f71299cc2e568d4d00f
#
_cell.length_a   1.000
_cell.length_b   1.000
_cell.length_c   1.000
_cell.angle_alpha   90.00
_cell.angle_beta   90.00
_cell.angle_gamma   90.00
#
_symmetry.space_group_name_H-M   'P 1'
#
loop_
_entity.id
_entity.type
_entity.pdbx_description
1 polymer ?
#
loop_
_entity_poly.entity_id
_entity_poly.type
_entity_poly.pdbx_seq_one_letter_code
_entity_poly.pdbx_strand_id
1 'polypeptide(L)'
;VDPVEAVRRCGGRASSAQLRELCVRPRDLSAAVRTGHLARTRPGRYRLATLDTQLDVAIGLTATLSHRSAALHHALEVATAPELPEITVRRNRRLSRDQQRRASTTWRDLPASAVAASVTPPAQTVLDCARDLPFQESLAVADSALRHGLVDLDQLRGRAARVRGHGAARARRVAAAASPLAANPFESSLRAIALDSGLDVQPQIQVTDHGLFALVDLADQGRRLVIEADSYEHHGNRRGFRKDVRRYTELAVFGWTVLRFTWEDVMLQPDYVRWALTSWRLAQDGVRVLAPPAHLPRLA
;
A
#
# COMPACT_ATOMS: atom_id res chain seq x y z
N VAL A 1 11.85 -9.73 15.24
CA VAL A 1 10.51 -9.14 15.02
C VAL A 1 9.46 -10.24 15.22
N ASP A 2 8.30 -9.89 15.79
CA ASP A 2 7.17 -10.81 15.92
C ASP A 2 6.67 -11.26 14.54
N PRO A 3 6.51 -12.59 14.30
CA PRO A 3 6.08 -13.10 12.98
C PRO A 3 4.69 -12.62 12.54
N VAL A 4 3.76 -12.47 13.49
CA VAL A 4 2.38 -12.04 13.20
C VAL A 4 2.39 -10.58 12.76
N GLU A 5 3.13 -9.73 13.47
CA GLU A 5 3.29 -8.32 13.13
C GLU A 5 4.01 -8.15 11.78
N ALA A 6 5.06 -8.94 11.52
CA ALA A 6 5.74 -8.90 10.23
C ALA A 6 4.80 -9.25 9.07
N VAL A 7 3.98 -10.31 9.20
CA VAL A 7 2.99 -10.66 8.17
C VAL A 7 1.92 -9.58 8.03
N ARG A 8 1.50 -8.93 9.13
CA ARG A 8 0.55 -7.82 9.09
C ARG A 8 1.09 -6.64 8.27
N ARG A 9 2.35 -6.24 8.52
CA ARG A 9 3.04 -5.16 7.78
C ARG A 9 3.23 -5.47 6.30
N CYS A 10 3.28 -6.75 5.93
CA CYS A 10 3.26 -7.20 4.54
C CYS A 10 1.83 -7.33 3.97
N GLY A 11 0.84 -6.62 4.49
CA GLY A 11 -0.52 -6.67 3.99
C GLY A 11 -1.30 -7.94 4.35
N GLY A 12 -0.88 -8.64 5.41
CA GLY A 12 -1.53 -9.87 5.90
C GLY A 12 -1.10 -11.15 5.18
N ARG A 13 -0.21 -11.05 4.20
CA ARG A 13 0.41 -12.17 3.48
C ARG A 13 1.88 -11.87 3.24
N ALA A 14 2.76 -12.86 3.43
CA ALA A 14 4.20 -12.66 3.24
C ALA A 14 4.90 -13.89 2.70
N SER A 15 6.00 -13.69 1.99
CA SER A 15 6.95 -14.74 1.60
C SER A 15 7.98 -14.98 2.71
N SER A 16 8.64 -16.16 2.67
CA SER A 16 9.79 -16.43 3.54
C SER A 16 10.94 -15.43 3.33
N ALA A 17 11.07 -14.87 2.13
CA ALA A 17 12.09 -13.86 1.82
C ALA A 17 11.78 -12.57 2.56
N GLN A 18 10.60 -11.99 2.38
CA GLN A 18 10.14 -10.79 3.09
C GLN A 18 10.24 -10.94 4.63
N LEU A 19 9.88 -12.11 5.16
CA LEU A 19 9.97 -12.34 6.61
C LEU A 19 11.42 -12.43 7.11
N ARG A 20 12.36 -12.91 6.31
CA ARG A 20 13.80 -12.87 6.63
C ARG A 20 14.35 -11.44 6.63
N GLU A 21 13.96 -10.63 5.65
CA GLU A 21 14.30 -9.20 5.59
C GLU A 21 13.84 -8.46 6.84
N LEU A 22 12.63 -8.77 7.31
CA LEU A 22 12.09 -8.26 8.58
C LEU A 22 12.69 -8.94 9.83
N CYS A 23 13.81 -9.65 9.68
CA CYS A 23 14.51 -10.33 10.77
C CYS A 23 13.63 -11.31 11.58
N VAL A 24 12.63 -11.93 10.95
CA VAL A 24 11.83 -12.98 11.56
C VAL A 24 12.62 -14.29 11.58
N ARG A 25 12.86 -14.83 12.77
CA ARG A 25 13.62 -16.08 12.92
C ARG A 25 12.76 -17.28 12.49
N PRO A 26 13.32 -18.28 11.77
CA PRO A 26 12.57 -19.45 11.30
C PRO A 26 11.84 -20.22 12.41
N ARG A 27 12.44 -20.30 13.61
CA ARG A 27 11.84 -20.97 14.78
C ARG A 27 10.57 -20.26 15.27
N ASP A 28 10.57 -18.93 15.27
CA ASP A 28 9.44 -18.11 15.73
C ASP A 28 8.29 -18.17 14.71
N LEU A 29 8.63 -18.16 13.40
CA LEU A 29 7.68 -18.38 12.32
C LEU A 29 7.01 -19.76 12.39
N SER A 30 7.80 -20.81 12.64
CA SER A 30 7.28 -22.17 12.82
C SER A 30 6.39 -22.28 14.07
N ALA A 31 6.73 -21.58 15.14
CA ALA A 31 5.90 -21.50 16.34
C ALA A 31 4.57 -20.81 16.06
N ALA A 32 4.56 -19.66 15.37
CA ALA A 32 3.35 -18.93 15.02
C ALA A 32 2.39 -19.75 14.12
N VAL A 33 2.93 -20.57 13.22
CA VAL A 33 2.12 -21.51 12.41
C VAL A 33 1.54 -22.62 13.28
N ARG A 34 2.35 -23.22 14.16
CA ARG A 34 1.91 -24.32 15.05
C ARG A 34 0.84 -23.87 16.04
N THR A 35 0.93 -22.63 16.54
CA THR A 35 -0.07 -22.05 17.46
C THR A 35 -1.30 -21.48 16.75
N GLY A 36 -1.37 -21.61 15.42
CA GLY A 36 -2.53 -21.17 14.64
C GLY A 36 -2.67 -19.65 14.45
N HIS A 37 -1.65 -18.86 14.79
CA HIS A 37 -1.67 -17.41 14.52
C HIS A 37 -1.40 -17.08 13.04
N LEU A 38 -0.58 -17.93 12.40
CA LEU A 38 -0.31 -17.86 10.97
C LEU A 38 -0.72 -19.15 10.28
N ALA A 39 -1.19 -19.05 9.04
CA ALA A 39 -1.42 -20.19 8.17
C ALA A 39 -0.36 -20.23 7.07
N ARG A 40 0.22 -21.41 6.82
CA ARG A 40 1.09 -21.66 5.67
C ARG A 40 0.25 -22.07 4.47
N THR A 41 0.13 -21.20 3.48
CA THR A 41 -0.72 -21.43 2.30
C THR A 41 -0.03 -22.28 1.23
N ARG A 42 1.30 -22.11 1.09
CA ARG A 42 2.19 -22.87 0.19
C ARG A 42 3.60 -22.91 0.79
N PRO A 43 4.52 -23.76 0.30
CA PRO A 43 5.93 -23.65 0.68
C PRO A 43 6.45 -22.21 0.54
N GLY A 44 6.97 -21.66 1.65
CA GLY A 44 7.50 -20.29 1.68
C GLY A 44 6.46 -19.17 1.63
N ARG A 45 5.16 -19.44 1.77
CA ARG A 45 4.09 -18.41 1.78
C ARG A 45 3.23 -18.54 3.04
N TYR A 46 3.01 -17.42 3.71
CA TYR A 46 2.30 -17.32 4.99
C TYR A 46 1.21 -16.24 4.92
N ARG A 47 0.17 -16.39 5.74
CA ARG A 47 -0.89 -15.40 5.93
C ARG A 47 -1.34 -15.35 7.39
N LEU A 48 -1.99 -14.27 7.78
CA LEU A 48 -2.68 -14.18 9.05
C LEU A 48 -3.85 -15.17 9.08
N ALA A 49 -3.95 -15.98 10.13
CA ALA A 49 -5.07 -16.92 10.30
C ALA A 49 -6.40 -16.18 10.53
N THR A 50 -6.35 -15.01 11.16
CA THR A 50 -7.53 -14.16 11.42
C THR A 50 -8.26 -13.66 10.17
N LEU A 51 -7.64 -13.72 9.00
CA LEU A 51 -8.31 -13.30 7.75
C LEU A 51 -9.53 -14.16 7.42
N ASP A 52 -9.56 -15.43 7.83
CA ASP A 52 -10.70 -16.32 7.57
C ASP A 52 -11.90 -16.03 8.48
N THR A 53 -11.67 -15.45 9.65
CA THR A 53 -12.71 -15.22 10.67
C THR A 53 -13.26 -13.80 10.68
N GLN A 54 -12.72 -12.88 9.87
CA GLN A 54 -13.16 -11.47 9.89
C GLN A 54 -14.61 -11.30 9.45
N LEU A 55 -15.04 -12.07 8.44
CA LEU A 55 -16.43 -12.07 7.98
C LEU A 55 -17.38 -12.61 9.07
N ASP A 56 -16.97 -13.68 9.77
CA ASP A 56 -17.77 -14.25 10.86
C ASP A 56 -17.96 -13.25 12.00
N VAL A 57 -16.92 -12.45 12.30
CA VAL A 57 -17.03 -11.36 13.29
C VAL A 57 -18.03 -10.31 12.82
N ALA A 58 -17.98 -9.90 11.54
CA ALA A 58 -18.93 -8.94 10.98
C ALA A 58 -20.37 -9.45 11.05
N ILE A 59 -20.61 -10.71 10.65
CA ILE A 59 -21.93 -11.38 10.71
C ILE A 59 -22.42 -11.46 12.16
N GLY A 60 -21.58 -11.93 13.09
CA GLY A 60 -21.91 -12.05 14.51
C GLY A 60 -22.23 -10.70 15.18
N LEU A 61 -21.67 -9.62 14.65
CA LEU A 61 -22.00 -8.26 15.04
C LEU A 61 -23.18 -7.66 14.23
N THR A 62 -23.80 -8.40 13.33
CA THR A 62 -24.81 -7.91 12.37
C THR A 62 -24.34 -6.64 11.65
N ALA A 63 -23.08 -6.63 11.23
CA ALA A 63 -22.40 -5.54 10.58
C ALA A 63 -21.97 -5.96 9.16
N THR A 64 -21.48 -5.01 8.38
CA THR A 64 -20.94 -5.27 7.03
C THR A 64 -19.42 -5.14 7.08
N LEU A 65 -18.69 -6.16 6.66
CA LEU A 65 -17.24 -6.11 6.49
C LEU A 65 -16.89 -5.02 5.47
N SER A 66 -15.91 -4.17 5.77
CA SER A 66 -15.61 -2.98 4.97
C SER A 66 -14.10 -2.67 4.97
N HIS A 67 -13.71 -1.60 4.28
CA HIS A 67 -12.34 -1.09 4.23
C HIS A 67 -11.31 -2.19 3.88
N ARG A 68 -10.16 -2.24 4.59
CA ARG A 68 -9.09 -3.21 4.31
C ARG A 68 -9.52 -4.65 4.55
N SER A 69 -10.41 -4.89 5.51
CA SER A 69 -10.96 -6.23 5.75
C SER A 69 -11.78 -6.73 4.56
N ALA A 70 -12.63 -5.89 3.97
CA ALA A 70 -13.35 -6.23 2.74
C ALA A 70 -12.40 -6.32 1.54
N ALA A 71 -11.38 -5.45 1.45
CA ALA A 71 -10.35 -5.55 0.43
C ALA A 71 -9.66 -6.92 0.46
N LEU A 72 -9.22 -7.36 1.64
CA LEU A 72 -8.60 -8.69 1.82
C LEU A 72 -9.57 -9.85 1.52
N HIS A 73 -10.85 -9.70 1.86
CA HIS A 73 -11.90 -10.66 1.49
C HIS A 73 -12.05 -10.80 -0.03
N HIS A 74 -11.97 -9.69 -0.76
CA HIS A 74 -11.99 -9.67 -2.23
C HIS A 74 -10.63 -10.04 -2.86
N ALA A 75 -9.68 -10.56 -2.09
CA ALA A 75 -8.31 -10.87 -2.51
C ALA A 75 -7.52 -9.66 -3.05
N LEU A 76 -7.95 -8.44 -2.74
CA LEU A 76 -7.17 -7.23 -3.00
C LEU A 76 -5.98 -7.15 -2.04
N GLU A 77 -4.94 -6.49 -2.50
CA GLU A 77 -3.74 -6.23 -1.71
C GLU A 77 -3.91 -4.92 -0.93
N VAL A 78 -3.37 -4.89 0.27
CA VAL A 78 -3.36 -3.73 1.15
C VAL A 78 -1.92 -3.44 1.58
N ALA A 79 -1.60 -2.19 1.86
CA ALA A 79 -0.28 -1.82 2.38
C ALA A 79 -0.04 -2.44 3.76
N THR A 80 -1.00 -2.30 4.66
CA THR A 80 -0.97 -2.88 6.01
C THR A 80 -2.30 -3.55 6.33
N ALA A 81 -2.27 -4.81 6.76
CA ALA A 81 -3.49 -5.50 7.19
C ALA A 81 -4.01 -4.88 8.51
N PRO A 82 -5.34 -4.77 8.68
CA PRO A 82 -5.92 -4.24 9.90
C PRO A 82 -5.66 -5.16 11.10
N GLU A 83 -5.53 -4.57 12.29
CA GLU A 83 -5.37 -5.32 13.55
C GLU A 83 -6.66 -6.01 13.96
N LEU A 84 -7.78 -5.32 13.81
CA LEU A 84 -9.12 -5.81 14.07
C LEU A 84 -9.93 -5.80 12.77
N PRO A 85 -10.96 -6.65 12.64
CA PRO A 85 -11.88 -6.59 11.53
C PRO A 85 -12.46 -5.18 11.37
N GLU A 86 -12.37 -4.61 10.17
CA GLU A 86 -12.94 -3.31 9.84
C GLU A 86 -14.37 -3.50 9.35
N ILE A 87 -15.33 -2.92 10.06
CA ILE A 87 -16.75 -3.09 9.80
C ILE A 87 -17.47 -1.75 9.67
N THR A 88 -18.56 -1.76 8.92
CA THR A 88 -19.50 -0.64 8.85
C THR A 88 -20.85 -1.07 9.41
N VAL A 89 -21.40 -0.24 10.28
CA VAL A 89 -22.75 -0.37 10.82
C VAL A 89 -23.61 0.84 10.46
N ARG A 90 -24.93 0.69 10.51
CA ARG A 90 -25.86 1.81 10.27
C ARG A 90 -25.56 2.98 11.20
N ARG A 91 -25.72 4.20 10.71
CA ARG A 91 -25.37 5.46 11.40
C ARG A 91 -25.96 5.59 12.81
N ASN A 92 -27.17 5.12 13.02
CA ASN A 92 -27.88 5.22 14.30
C ASN A 92 -27.75 3.97 15.18
N ARG A 93 -26.99 2.96 14.76
CA ARG A 93 -26.81 1.73 15.53
C ARG A 93 -25.84 1.94 16.69
N ARG A 94 -26.24 1.46 17.86
CA ARG A 94 -25.39 1.41 19.05
C ARG A 94 -24.74 0.04 19.18
N LEU A 95 -23.45 0.04 19.48
CA LEU A 95 -22.68 -1.15 19.85
C LEU A 95 -22.28 -1.07 21.31
N SER A 96 -22.34 -2.19 22.02
CA SER A 96 -21.81 -2.29 23.39
C SER A 96 -20.27 -2.11 23.38
N ARG A 97 -19.69 -1.81 24.55
CA ARG A 97 -18.22 -1.71 24.69
C ARG A 97 -17.50 -2.99 24.26
N ASP A 98 -18.07 -4.15 24.58
CA ASP A 98 -17.49 -5.44 24.20
C ASP A 98 -17.55 -5.68 22.69
N GLN A 99 -18.64 -5.28 22.04
CA GLN A 99 -18.74 -5.33 20.57
C GLN A 99 -17.72 -4.40 19.90
N GLN A 100 -17.51 -3.18 20.43
CA GLN A 100 -16.53 -2.23 19.91
C GLN A 100 -15.07 -2.70 20.05
N ARG A 101 -14.75 -3.51 21.05
CA ARG A 101 -13.41 -4.08 21.20
C ARG A 101 -13.09 -5.18 20.18
N ARG A 102 -14.12 -5.75 19.53
CA ARG A 102 -13.98 -6.87 18.59
C ARG A 102 -13.73 -6.44 17.15
N ALA A 103 -13.97 -5.16 16.82
CA ALA A 103 -13.84 -4.65 15.46
C ALA A 103 -13.58 -3.14 15.44
N SER A 104 -12.85 -2.68 14.46
CA SER A 104 -12.76 -1.25 14.11
C SER A 104 -14.04 -0.85 13.37
N THR A 105 -14.82 0.06 13.94
CA THR A 105 -16.19 0.32 13.48
C THR A 105 -16.33 1.70 12.84
N THR A 106 -16.91 1.72 11.65
CA THR A 106 -17.37 2.94 10.97
C THR A 106 -18.91 2.99 10.99
N TRP A 107 -19.47 4.16 11.29
CA TRP A 107 -20.92 4.40 11.26
C TRP A 107 -21.33 5.10 9.98
N ARG A 108 -21.98 4.35 9.08
CA ARG A 108 -22.43 4.84 7.77
C ARG A 108 -23.56 3.99 7.23
N ASP A 109 -24.52 4.64 6.56
CA ASP A 109 -25.56 3.90 5.86
C ASP A 109 -24.97 3.33 4.55
N LEU A 110 -25.21 2.05 4.33
CA LEU A 110 -24.77 1.30 3.15
C LEU A 110 -25.97 0.89 2.31
N PRO A 111 -25.79 0.63 1.00
CA PRO A 111 -26.81 0.02 0.15
C PRO A 111 -27.30 -1.32 0.74
N ALA A 112 -28.60 -1.60 0.58
CA ALA A 112 -29.20 -2.83 1.11
C ALA A 112 -28.50 -4.10 0.60
N SER A 113 -28.00 -4.10 -0.64
CA SER A 113 -27.23 -5.21 -1.20
C SER A 113 -25.93 -5.48 -0.46
N ALA A 114 -25.19 -4.46 -0.05
CA ALA A 114 -23.98 -4.61 0.73
C ALA A 114 -24.26 -5.16 2.15
N VAL A 115 -25.36 -4.70 2.75
CA VAL A 115 -25.82 -5.20 4.06
C VAL A 115 -26.22 -6.67 3.96
N ALA A 116 -26.97 -7.06 2.92
CA ALA A 116 -27.39 -8.44 2.70
C ALA A 116 -26.21 -9.39 2.45
N ALA A 117 -25.18 -8.90 1.74
CA ALA A 117 -23.96 -9.67 1.48
C ALA A 117 -23.02 -9.73 2.69
N SER A 118 -23.25 -8.96 3.74
CA SER A 118 -22.38 -8.79 4.90
C SER A 118 -20.95 -8.32 4.57
N VAL A 119 -20.72 -7.86 3.35
CA VAL A 119 -19.43 -7.31 2.88
C VAL A 119 -19.68 -6.21 1.84
N THR A 120 -18.90 -5.14 1.88
CA THR A 120 -18.99 -4.09 0.85
C THR A 120 -18.44 -4.60 -0.48
N PRO A 121 -19.14 -4.33 -1.62
CA PRO A 121 -18.61 -4.71 -2.93
C PRO A 121 -17.33 -3.92 -3.27
N PRO A 122 -16.48 -4.41 -4.20
CA PRO A 122 -15.14 -3.84 -4.45
C PRO A 122 -15.12 -2.32 -4.64
N ALA A 123 -15.98 -1.77 -5.48
CA ALA A 123 -16.02 -0.32 -5.70
C ALA A 123 -16.43 0.49 -4.45
N GLN A 124 -17.30 -0.04 -3.61
CA GLN A 124 -17.64 0.59 -2.32
C GLN A 124 -16.48 0.45 -1.34
N THR A 125 -15.81 -0.71 -1.29
CA THR A 125 -14.62 -0.97 -0.48
C THR A 125 -13.52 0.04 -0.77
N VAL A 126 -13.20 0.27 -2.05
CA VAL A 126 -12.21 1.28 -2.46
C VAL A 126 -12.63 2.68 -2.00
N LEU A 127 -13.90 3.06 -2.17
CA LEU A 127 -14.40 4.36 -1.74
C LEU A 127 -14.36 4.53 -0.21
N ASP A 128 -14.67 3.50 0.55
CA ASP A 128 -14.61 3.54 2.02
C ASP A 128 -13.17 3.72 2.49
N CYS A 129 -12.22 2.96 1.92
CA CYS A 129 -10.79 3.17 2.16
C CYS A 129 -10.37 4.61 1.79
N ALA A 130 -10.73 5.08 0.60
CA ALA A 130 -10.37 6.40 0.11
C ALA A 130 -10.90 7.55 0.99
N ARG A 131 -12.02 7.37 1.65
CA ARG A 131 -12.64 8.38 2.54
C ARG A 131 -12.01 8.42 3.92
N ASP A 132 -11.64 7.28 4.46
CA ASP A 132 -11.40 7.12 5.90
C ASP A 132 -9.94 6.81 6.24
N LEU A 133 -9.17 6.22 5.31
CA LEU A 133 -7.78 5.87 5.53
C LEU A 133 -6.79 6.95 5.04
N PRO A 134 -5.52 6.91 5.47
CA PRO A 134 -4.45 7.70 4.88
C PRO A 134 -4.31 7.48 3.38
N PHE A 135 -3.79 8.48 2.66
CA PHE A 135 -3.68 8.45 1.19
C PHE A 135 -2.86 7.25 0.69
N GLN A 136 -1.75 6.95 1.34
CA GLN A 136 -0.88 5.81 1.04
C GLN A 136 -1.63 4.47 1.09
N GLU A 137 -2.36 4.21 2.17
CA GLU A 137 -3.15 3.00 2.37
C GLU A 137 -4.30 2.89 1.35
N SER A 138 -4.97 4.01 1.12
CA SER A 138 -6.11 4.09 0.20
C SER A 138 -5.70 3.87 -1.25
N LEU A 139 -4.55 4.44 -1.66
CA LEU A 139 -4.04 4.31 -3.01
C LEU A 139 -3.64 2.87 -3.32
N ALA A 140 -3.01 2.18 -2.36
CA ALA A 140 -2.67 0.76 -2.50
C ALA A 140 -3.89 -0.13 -2.77
N VAL A 141 -5.01 0.11 -2.06
CA VAL A 141 -6.27 -0.63 -2.29
C VAL A 141 -6.87 -0.28 -3.65
N ALA A 142 -6.88 1.00 -4.04
CA ALA A 142 -7.44 1.46 -5.30
C ALA A 142 -6.66 0.88 -6.50
N ASP A 143 -5.34 0.96 -6.47
CA ASP A 143 -4.47 0.41 -7.51
C ASP A 143 -4.63 -1.11 -7.64
N SER A 144 -4.69 -1.82 -6.50
CA SER A 144 -4.94 -3.26 -6.50
C SER A 144 -6.29 -3.60 -7.13
N ALA A 145 -7.35 -2.86 -6.81
CA ALA A 145 -8.68 -3.09 -7.36
C ALA A 145 -8.73 -2.86 -8.88
N LEU A 146 -8.02 -1.84 -9.38
CA LEU A 146 -7.89 -1.57 -10.81
C LEU A 146 -7.05 -2.66 -11.51
N ARG A 147 -5.91 -3.04 -10.95
CA ARG A 147 -5.02 -4.06 -11.49
C ARG A 147 -5.70 -5.42 -11.62
N HIS A 148 -6.51 -5.79 -10.64
CA HIS A 148 -7.29 -7.03 -10.66
C HIS A 148 -8.59 -6.93 -11.49
N GLY A 149 -8.88 -5.78 -12.10
CA GLY A 149 -10.09 -5.58 -12.91
C GLY A 149 -11.40 -5.64 -12.12
N LEU A 150 -11.36 -5.55 -10.78
CA LEU A 150 -12.56 -5.55 -9.95
C LEU A 150 -13.28 -4.20 -9.91
N VAL A 151 -12.58 -3.15 -10.31
CA VAL A 151 -13.09 -1.78 -10.42
C VAL A 151 -12.54 -1.17 -11.70
N ASP A 152 -13.38 -0.46 -12.43
CA ASP A 152 -13.00 0.37 -13.56
C ASP A 152 -12.65 1.79 -13.10
N LEU A 153 -11.66 2.43 -13.74
CA LEU A 153 -11.15 3.74 -13.32
C LEU A 153 -12.19 4.85 -13.48
N ASP A 154 -12.95 4.85 -14.59
CA ASP A 154 -13.97 5.87 -14.84
C ASP A 154 -15.16 5.69 -13.91
N GLN A 155 -15.51 4.43 -13.61
CA GLN A 155 -16.50 4.11 -12.59
C GLN A 155 -16.05 4.61 -11.20
N LEU A 156 -14.78 4.42 -10.83
CA LEU A 156 -14.23 4.90 -9.56
C LEU A 156 -14.27 6.43 -9.49
N ARG A 157 -13.83 7.11 -10.54
CA ARG A 157 -13.88 8.59 -10.64
C ARG A 157 -15.31 9.12 -10.55
N GLY A 158 -16.23 8.51 -11.30
CA GLY A 158 -17.64 8.89 -11.27
C GLY A 158 -18.30 8.70 -9.90
N ARG A 159 -17.97 7.60 -9.19
CA ARG A 159 -18.45 7.37 -7.84
C ARG A 159 -17.83 8.35 -6.84
N ALA A 160 -16.51 8.58 -6.89
CA ALA A 160 -15.80 9.51 -6.02
C ALA A 160 -16.32 10.96 -6.16
N ALA A 161 -16.67 11.38 -7.39
CA ALA A 161 -17.27 12.70 -7.65
C ALA A 161 -18.62 12.90 -6.96
N ARG A 162 -19.39 11.80 -6.77
CA ARG A 162 -20.71 11.83 -6.10
C ARG A 162 -20.61 11.78 -4.58
N VAL A 163 -19.45 11.45 -3.99
CA VAL A 163 -19.25 11.43 -2.54
C VAL A 163 -19.48 12.84 -1.98
N ARG A 164 -20.24 12.93 -0.87
CA ARG A 164 -20.51 14.18 -0.17
C ARG A 164 -20.10 14.06 1.31
N GLY A 165 -19.83 15.20 1.94
CA GLY A 165 -19.46 15.27 3.35
C GLY A 165 -18.07 14.70 3.65
N HIS A 166 -17.96 13.98 4.76
CA HIS A 166 -16.67 13.47 5.27
C HIS A 166 -15.93 12.61 4.23
N GLY A 167 -14.64 12.91 4.05
CA GLY A 167 -13.75 12.16 3.15
C GLY A 167 -13.98 12.42 1.65
N ALA A 168 -14.89 13.31 1.23
CA ALA A 168 -15.19 13.56 -0.19
C ALA A 168 -13.96 14.05 -0.99
N ALA A 169 -13.16 14.96 -0.43
CA ALA A 169 -11.94 15.44 -1.08
C ALA A 169 -10.89 14.32 -1.19
N ARG A 170 -10.73 13.52 -0.13
CA ARG A 170 -9.83 12.36 -0.13
C ARG A 170 -10.23 11.33 -1.18
N ALA A 171 -11.52 10.99 -1.27
CA ALA A 171 -12.02 10.05 -2.28
C ALA A 171 -11.74 10.51 -3.71
N ARG A 172 -11.97 11.80 -4.00
CA ARG A 172 -11.63 12.37 -5.33
C ARG A 172 -10.13 12.35 -5.60
N ARG A 173 -9.30 12.67 -4.60
CA ARG A 173 -7.84 12.62 -4.72
C ARG A 173 -7.35 11.21 -5.04
N VAL A 174 -7.82 10.20 -4.31
CA VAL A 174 -7.46 8.80 -4.55
C VAL A 174 -7.89 8.37 -5.94
N ALA A 175 -9.14 8.65 -6.35
CA ALA A 175 -9.66 8.28 -7.66
C ALA A 175 -8.92 9.00 -8.82
N ALA A 176 -8.42 10.22 -8.60
CA ALA A 176 -7.60 10.95 -9.58
C ALA A 176 -6.21 10.32 -9.73
N ALA A 177 -5.62 9.86 -8.62
CA ALA A 177 -4.28 9.31 -8.60
C ALA A 177 -4.22 7.80 -8.91
N ALA A 178 -5.32 7.06 -8.78
CA ALA A 178 -5.37 5.61 -8.93
C ALA A 178 -4.94 5.14 -10.33
N SER A 179 -4.17 4.04 -10.37
CA SER A 179 -3.61 3.47 -11.61
C SER A 179 -3.55 1.94 -11.51
N PRO A 180 -3.86 1.21 -12.59
CA PRO A 180 -3.67 -0.25 -12.63
C PRO A 180 -2.21 -0.67 -12.83
N LEU A 181 -1.30 0.28 -13.09
CA LEU A 181 0.08 -0.01 -13.48
C LEU A 181 1.01 -0.31 -12.30
N ALA A 182 0.74 0.21 -11.10
CA ALA A 182 1.54 -0.12 -9.93
C ALA A 182 1.48 -1.62 -9.64
N ALA A 183 2.63 -2.30 -9.57
CA ALA A 183 2.68 -3.75 -9.52
C ALA A 183 2.28 -4.34 -8.15
N ASN A 184 2.41 -3.57 -7.08
CA ASN A 184 2.16 -4.02 -5.71
C ASN A 184 1.90 -2.83 -4.76
N PRO A 185 1.45 -3.09 -3.49
CA PRO A 185 1.20 -2.04 -2.51
C PRO A 185 2.43 -1.21 -2.11
N PHE A 186 3.64 -1.75 -2.23
CA PHE A 186 4.87 -1.04 -1.95
C PHE A 186 5.09 0.09 -2.96
N GLU A 187 4.97 -0.21 -4.26
CA GLU A 187 5.05 0.80 -5.33
C GLU A 187 3.94 1.86 -5.20
N SER A 188 2.70 1.43 -4.90
CA SER A 188 1.58 2.35 -4.65
C SER A 188 1.85 3.27 -3.47
N SER A 189 2.47 2.75 -2.40
CA SER A 189 2.83 3.52 -1.20
C SER A 189 3.93 4.53 -1.50
N LEU A 190 4.97 4.14 -2.22
CA LEU A 190 6.06 5.03 -2.65
C LEU A 190 5.51 6.14 -3.56
N ARG A 191 4.63 5.79 -4.49
CA ARG A 191 3.96 6.77 -5.36
C ARG A 191 3.11 7.76 -4.59
N ALA A 192 2.39 7.31 -3.58
CA ALA A 192 1.60 8.19 -2.72
C ALA A 192 2.49 9.22 -1.99
N ILE A 193 3.64 8.78 -1.46
CA ILE A 193 4.60 9.67 -0.79
C ILE A 193 5.21 10.67 -1.79
N ALA A 194 5.53 10.24 -3.01
CA ALA A 194 6.07 11.10 -4.05
C ALA A 194 5.06 12.19 -4.46
N LEU A 195 3.79 11.82 -4.67
CA LEU A 195 2.71 12.77 -4.96
C LEU A 195 2.47 13.76 -3.79
N ASP A 196 2.55 13.28 -2.52
CA ASP A 196 2.47 14.14 -1.32
C ASP A 196 3.67 15.10 -1.20
N SER A 197 4.81 14.72 -1.77
CA SER A 197 6.03 15.55 -1.81
C SER A 197 6.01 16.58 -2.95
N GLY A 198 4.90 16.66 -3.73
CA GLY A 198 4.72 17.61 -4.81
C GLY A 198 5.43 17.26 -6.12
N LEU A 199 5.69 15.97 -6.34
CA LEU A 199 6.22 15.42 -7.59
C LEU A 199 5.06 14.93 -8.48
N ASP A 200 5.22 15.07 -9.80
CA ASP A 200 4.25 14.57 -10.80
C ASP A 200 4.72 13.20 -11.35
N VAL A 201 4.64 12.17 -10.52
CA VAL A 201 5.13 10.84 -10.86
C VAL A 201 4.05 9.95 -11.47
N GLN A 202 4.45 9.21 -12.49
CA GLN A 202 3.64 8.17 -13.12
C GLN A 202 4.30 6.79 -12.92
N PRO A 203 3.50 5.73 -12.69
CA PRO A 203 4.03 4.38 -12.48
C PRO A 203 4.36 3.67 -13.79
N GLN A 204 5.35 2.79 -13.75
CA GLN A 204 5.76 1.87 -14.82
C GLN A 204 6.00 2.59 -16.15
N ILE A 205 6.83 3.64 -16.10
CA ILE A 205 7.20 4.44 -17.28
C ILE A 205 8.39 3.81 -18.00
N GLN A 206 8.26 3.70 -19.30
CA GLN A 206 9.39 3.40 -20.18
C GLN A 206 10.11 4.71 -20.52
N VAL A 207 11.29 4.90 -19.93
CA VAL A 207 12.20 6.00 -20.28
C VAL A 207 12.90 5.63 -21.56
N THR A 208 12.78 6.50 -22.58
CA THR A 208 13.45 6.35 -23.87
C THR A 208 14.17 7.62 -24.25
N ASP A 209 15.47 7.56 -24.52
CA ASP A 209 16.27 8.69 -24.94
C ASP A 209 17.50 8.18 -25.71
N HIS A 210 17.70 8.58 -26.99
CA HIS A 210 18.87 8.31 -27.84
C HIS A 210 19.57 6.93 -27.66
N GLY A 211 18.79 5.86 -27.52
CA GLY A 211 19.29 4.50 -27.30
C GLY A 211 19.19 4.01 -25.85
N LEU A 212 18.78 4.86 -24.91
CA LEU A 212 18.38 4.43 -23.57
C LEU A 212 16.99 3.79 -23.62
N PHE A 213 16.86 2.61 -23.02
CA PHE A 213 15.59 1.91 -22.81
C PHE A 213 15.54 1.40 -21.37
N ALA A 214 14.77 2.06 -20.50
CA ALA A 214 14.61 1.65 -19.12
C ALA A 214 13.13 1.69 -18.71
N LEU A 215 12.59 0.54 -18.31
CA LEU A 215 11.33 0.50 -17.57
C LEU A 215 11.63 0.78 -16.10
N VAL A 216 10.98 1.78 -15.54
CA VAL A 216 11.19 2.26 -14.17
C VAL A 216 9.89 2.26 -13.37
N ASP A 217 9.98 2.04 -12.05
CA ASP A 217 8.80 1.94 -11.21
C ASP A 217 8.00 3.24 -11.19
N LEU A 218 8.66 4.38 -11.02
CA LEU A 218 8.06 5.70 -11.05
C LEU A 218 8.96 6.69 -11.79
N ALA A 219 8.38 7.60 -12.56
CA ALA A 219 9.12 8.73 -13.14
C ALA A 219 8.32 10.03 -13.09
N ASP A 220 9.01 11.12 -12.72
CA ASP A 220 8.61 12.51 -13.03
C ASP A 220 9.40 12.92 -14.27
N GLN A 221 8.76 12.84 -15.42
CA GLN A 221 9.40 13.11 -16.72
C GLN A 221 9.80 14.59 -16.85
N GLY A 222 9.00 15.52 -16.31
CA GLY A 222 9.27 16.94 -16.37
C GLY A 222 10.55 17.32 -15.61
N ARG A 223 10.85 16.62 -14.54
CA ARG A 223 12.03 16.82 -13.69
C ARG A 223 13.17 15.86 -13.97
N ARG A 224 13.01 14.93 -14.90
CA ARG A 224 13.95 13.82 -15.16
C ARG A 224 14.34 13.07 -13.89
N LEU A 225 13.35 12.75 -13.08
CA LEU A 225 13.51 11.97 -11.85
C LEU A 225 12.92 10.58 -12.03
N VAL A 226 13.72 9.58 -11.69
CA VAL A 226 13.31 8.18 -11.53
C VAL A 226 13.31 7.84 -10.04
N ILE A 227 12.27 7.15 -9.58
CA ILE A 227 12.16 6.65 -8.21
C ILE A 227 11.89 5.15 -8.28
N GLU A 228 12.76 4.35 -7.67
CA GLU A 228 12.71 2.89 -7.69
C GLU A 228 12.32 2.33 -6.33
N ALA A 229 11.43 1.36 -6.36
CA ALA A 229 10.99 0.56 -5.23
C ALA A 229 11.85 -0.71 -5.13
N ASP A 230 12.99 -0.61 -4.44
CA ASP A 230 13.93 -1.72 -4.34
C ASP A 230 13.46 -2.79 -3.36
N SER A 231 13.15 -3.98 -3.88
CA SER A 231 12.98 -5.17 -3.08
C SER A 231 14.25 -6.03 -3.14
N TYR A 232 14.73 -6.48 -2.00
CA TYR A 232 15.91 -7.35 -1.89
C TYR A 232 15.81 -8.66 -2.69
N GLU A 233 14.61 -9.10 -3.04
CA GLU A 233 14.37 -10.33 -3.81
C GLU A 233 15.03 -10.32 -5.21
N HIS A 234 15.30 -9.16 -5.78
CA HIS A 234 15.86 -9.04 -7.13
C HIS A 234 17.40 -9.09 -7.17
N HIS A 235 18.09 -8.91 -6.04
CA HIS A 235 19.56 -8.85 -5.97
C HIS A 235 20.24 -10.20 -5.74
N GLY A 236 19.49 -11.31 -5.60
CA GLY A 236 20.07 -12.66 -5.37
C GLY A 236 20.87 -13.24 -6.51
N ASN A 237 20.99 -12.55 -7.66
CA ASN A 237 21.68 -13.04 -8.84
C ASN A 237 22.66 -11.98 -9.38
N ARG A 238 23.97 -12.34 -9.46
CA ARG A 238 25.06 -11.49 -9.99
C ARG A 238 24.74 -10.88 -11.37
N ARG A 239 23.99 -11.58 -12.21
CA ARG A 239 23.58 -11.10 -13.54
C ARG A 239 22.55 -9.99 -13.47
N GLY A 240 21.57 -10.10 -12.55
CA GLY A 240 20.56 -9.07 -12.27
C GLY A 240 21.22 -7.79 -11.75
N PHE A 241 22.08 -7.92 -10.73
CA PHE A 241 22.83 -6.79 -10.18
C PHE A 241 23.63 -6.01 -11.25
N ARG A 242 24.35 -6.71 -12.14
CA ARG A 242 25.10 -6.05 -13.24
C ARG A 242 24.19 -5.30 -14.20
N LYS A 243 22.99 -5.83 -14.48
CA LYS A 243 21.99 -5.18 -15.33
C LYS A 243 21.47 -3.90 -14.69
N ASP A 244 21.17 -3.95 -13.40
CA ASP A 244 20.67 -2.79 -12.65
C ASP A 244 21.72 -1.68 -12.55
N VAL A 245 22.98 -2.03 -12.22
CA VAL A 245 24.10 -1.07 -12.19
C VAL A 245 24.24 -0.36 -13.54
N ARG A 246 24.18 -1.09 -14.65
CA ARG A 246 24.24 -0.48 -15.99
C ARG A 246 23.06 0.45 -16.25
N ARG A 247 21.85 -0.01 -15.98
CA ARG A 247 20.62 0.76 -16.17
C ARG A 247 20.67 2.09 -15.43
N TYR A 248 21.09 2.10 -14.16
CA TYR A 248 21.21 3.33 -13.38
C TYR A 248 22.34 4.24 -13.87
N THR A 249 23.46 3.66 -14.31
CA THR A 249 24.56 4.43 -14.91
C THR A 249 24.10 5.11 -16.21
N GLU A 250 23.40 4.37 -17.07
CA GLU A 250 22.87 4.90 -18.33
C GLU A 250 21.84 6.01 -18.07
N LEU A 251 20.88 5.82 -17.13
CA LEU A 251 19.95 6.86 -16.71
C LEU A 251 20.69 8.13 -16.27
N ALA A 252 21.73 7.99 -15.44
CA ALA A 252 22.53 9.13 -14.97
C ALA A 252 23.28 9.84 -16.10
N VAL A 253 23.88 9.09 -17.05
CA VAL A 253 24.55 9.63 -18.23
C VAL A 253 23.59 10.46 -19.09
N PHE A 254 22.33 10.03 -19.21
CA PHE A 254 21.29 10.75 -19.92
C PHE A 254 20.60 11.85 -19.06
N GLY A 255 21.18 12.20 -17.91
CA GLY A 255 20.73 13.34 -17.09
C GLY A 255 19.50 13.05 -16.23
N TRP A 256 19.21 11.78 -15.95
CA TRP A 256 18.18 11.39 -15.00
C TRP A 256 18.76 11.24 -13.59
N THR A 257 18.10 11.84 -12.62
CA THR A 257 18.36 11.51 -11.20
C THR A 257 17.62 10.22 -10.86
N VAL A 258 18.28 9.29 -10.17
CA VAL A 258 17.66 8.05 -9.69
C VAL A 258 17.69 8.05 -8.16
N LEU A 259 16.53 8.02 -7.54
CA LEU A 259 16.35 7.83 -6.10
C LEU A 259 15.75 6.44 -5.83
N ARG A 260 16.35 5.71 -4.91
CA ARG A 260 15.99 4.32 -4.63
C ARG A 260 15.63 4.18 -3.17
N PHE A 261 14.54 3.48 -2.90
CA PHE A 261 14.04 3.26 -1.54
C PHE A 261 13.72 1.79 -1.33
N THR A 262 14.14 1.28 -0.18
CA THR A 262 13.82 -0.08 0.25
C THR A 262 12.38 -0.18 0.74
N TRP A 263 11.88 -1.40 0.89
CA TRP A 263 10.58 -1.64 1.48
C TRP A 263 10.49 -1.05 2.91
N GLU A 264 11.57 -1.19 3.70
CA GLU A 264 11.67 -0.66 5.06
C GLU A 264 11.59 0.87 5.08
N ASP A 265 12.23 1.55 4.14
CA ASP A 265 12.16 3.01 4.02
C ASP A 265 10.72 3.47 3.81
N VAL A 266 10.02 2.86 2.86
CA VAL A 266 8.67 3.28 2.47
C VAL A 266 7.63 2.88 3.51
N MET A 267 7.71 1.65 4.04
CA MET A 267 6.66 1.08 4.88
C MET A 267 6.90 1.33 6.37
N LEU A 268 8.15 1.48 6.81
CA LEU A 268 8.49 1.67 8.23
C LEU A 268 9.02 3.07 8.55
N GLN A 269 9.61 3.76 7.56
CA GLN A 269 10.22 5.08 7.71
C GLN A 269 9.75 6.07 6.63
N PRO A 270 8.44 6.22 6.40
CA PRO A 270 7.91 7.07 5.32
C PRO A 270 8.35 8.54 5.43
N ASP A 271 8.70 9.00 6.62
CA ASP A 271 9.22 10.35 6.85
C ASP A 271 10.61 10.56 6.24
N TYR A 272 11.45 9.50 6.20
CA TYR A 272 12.73 9.54 5.48
C TYR A 272 12.49 9.73 3.98
N VAL A 273 11.61 8.95 3.39
CA VAL A 273 11.28 9.03 1.96
C VAL A 273 10.71 10.41 1.62
N ARG A 274 9.76 10.90 2.43
CA ARG A 274 9.16 12.24 2.26
C ARG A 274 10.21 13.34 2.34
N TRP A 275 11.09 13.27 3.33
CA TRP A 275 12.20 14.21 3.46
C TRP A 275 13.11 14.18 2.24
N ALA A 276 13.54 13.03 1.79
CA ALA A 276 14.45 12.87 0.65
C ALA A 276 13.84 13.45 -0.63
N LEU A 277 12.60 13.06 -0.95
CA LEU A 277 11.89 13.52 -2.15
C LEU A 277 11.60 15.03 -2.10
N THR A 278 11.14 15.54 -0.96
CA THR A 278 10.86 16.97 -0.79
C THR A 278 12.15 17.78 -0.89
N SER A 279 13.23 17.35 -0.23
CA SER A 279 14.53 18.04 -0.24
C SER A 279 15.13 18.05 -1.64
N TRP A 280 15.08 16.91 -2.34
CA TRP A 280 15.52 16.83 -3.73
C TRP A 280 14.75 17.81 -4.62
N ARG A 281 13.41 17.83 -4.54
CA ARG A 281 12.57 18.75 -5.31
C ARG A 281 12.91 20.21 -5.03
N LEU A 282 13.04 20.59 -3.76
CA LEU A 282 13.41 21.95 -3.36
C LEU A 282 14.79 22.35 -3.87
N ALA A 283 15.76 21.43 -3.87
CA ALA A 283 17.09 21.68 -4.44
C ALA A 283 17.03 21.95 -5.94
N GLN A 284 16.18 21.23 -6.70
CA GLN A 284 15.96 21.49 -8.12
C GLN A 284 15.33 22.87 -8.38
N ASP A 285 14.48 23.32 -7.46
CA ASP A 285 13.84 24.64 -7.51
C ASP A 285 14.77 25.77 -6.97
N GLY A 286 16.06 25.49 -6.68
CA GLY A 286 17.05 26.43 -6.15
C GLY A 286 16.84 26.80 -4.67
N VAL A 287 16.02 26.04 -3.96
CA VAL A 287 15.76 26.24 -2.54
C VAL A 287 16.72 25.39 -1.70
N ARG A 288 17.01 25.84 -0.47
CA ARG A 288 17.89 25.10 0.45
C ARG A 288 17.31 23.73 0.79
N VAL A 289 18.17 22.71 0.77
CA VAL A 289 17.86 21.35 1.22
C VAL A 289 17.47 21.34 2.71
N LEU A 290 16.42 20.62 3.06
CA LEU A 290 15.95 20.46 4.44
C LEU A 290 16.93 19.57 5.23
N ALA A 291 17.09 19.84 6.51
CA ALA A 291 17.77 18.93 7.40
C ALA A 291 16.96 17.60 7.54
N PRO A 292 17.63 16.44 7.59
CA PRO A 292 16.92 15.18 7.82
C PRO A 292 16.23 15.19 9.19
N PRO A 293 15.08 14.52 9.32
CA PRO A 293 14.39 14.38 10.60
C PRO A 293 15.31 13.83 11.70
N ALA A 294 15.32 14.46 12.89
CA ALA A 294 16.26 14.12 13.96
C ALA A 294 16.08 12.71 14.54
N HIS A 295 14.89 12.14 14.38
CA HIS A 295 14.56 10.79 14.87
C HIS A 295 15.00 9.65 13.92
N LEU A 296 15.47 9.99 12.72
CA LEU A 296 15.94 8.97 11.76
C LEU A 296 17.34 8.50 12.12
N PRO A 297 17.61 7.18 12.08
CA PRO A 297 18.95 6.66 12.29
C PRO A 297 19.87 7.23 11.19
N ARG A 298 20.95 7.87 11.60
CA ARG A 298 22.01 8.24 10.67
C ARG A 298 22.79 6.98 10.33
N LEU A 299 22.78 6.62 9.06
CA LEU A 299 23.72 5.61 8.58
C LEU A 299 25.12 6.20 8.74
N ALA A 300 25.92 5.56 9.60
CA ALA A 300 27.32 5.93 9.86
C ALA A 300 28.19 5.58 8.65
#